data_cfa410e4ce87f49b239763ce929afe1f
#
_entry.id   cfa410e4ce87f49b239763ce929afe1f
#
_cell.length_a   1.000
_cell.length_b   1.000
_cell.length_c   1.000
_cell.angle_alpha   90.00
_cell.angle_beta   90.00
_cell.angle_gamma   90.00
#
_symmetry.space_group_name_H-M   'P 1'
#
loop_
_entity.id
_entity.type
_entity.pdbx_description
1 polymer ?
#
loop_
_entity_poly.entity_id
_entity_poly.type
_entity_poly.pdbx_seq_one_letter_code
_entity_poly.pdbx_strand_id
1 'polypeptide(L)'
;MEMSSVSAPITKYLMAKAVRQKIPLSGIFELTPLCNMNCRMCYVRMNREEQEKIAPLGTVEQWLEVGKEARDSGMLYLLLTGGEPFLRKDFREIYQGLYDLGIIIEINSNGTLIDEQTVAWLREVPPQRINITLYGASDVTYGRLCRNPKGFTQVSRAIRLLKEARINVRLNCSVTPYNADDLEDIFAFGRREYIPVRAASYMYPPVRRDASSVGVNDRFSPEEAAYYDARIKAYSLGDEKFLEWADRNENILPELNDDICGEMKAEGVRCHAGRSSFWVTWNGCMVPCGMFRGEEEHNVFQEGFTKNWKRVLEETARIRLAPECGACAKRDICKSCAAMEITENGKFGNIPEYRCQMVKTMPDAVRKVK
;
A
#
# COMPACT_ATOMS: atom_id res chain seq x y z
N MET A 1 -25.21 -0.64 9.60
CA MET A 1 -25.47 -2.00 9.08
C MET A 1 -24.15 -2.53 8.57
N GLU A 2 -23.52 -3.41 9.34
CA GLU A 2 -22.18 -3.94 9.06
C GLU A 2 -22.23 -4.88 7.85
N MET A 3 -21.90 -4.37 6.67
CA MET A 3 -21.65 -5.21 5.48
C MET A 3 -20.28 -5.91 5.52
N SER A 4 -19.51 -5.76 6.60
CA SER A 4 -18.15 -6.29 6.69
C SER A 4 -18.06 -7.79 7.01
N SER A 5 -19.08 -8.39 7.56
CA SER A 5 -19.00 -9.77 8.06
C SER A 5 -19.33 -10.86 7.04
N VAL A 6 -20.11 -10.56 6.00
CA VAL A 6 -20.54 -11.57 5.00
C VAL A 6 -19.57 -11.69 3.83
N SER A 7 -18.91 -10.59 3.40
CA SER A 7 -17.96 -10.63 2.29
C SER A 7 -16.57 -11.18 2.69
N ALA A 8 -16.19 -11.08 3.96
CA ALA A 8 -14.90 -11.54 4.43
C ALA A 8 -14.62 -13.04 4.18
N PRO A 9 -15.53 -13.99 4.43
CA PRO A 9 -15.31 -15.41 4.15
C PRO A 9 -15.13 -15.69 2.64
N ILE A 10 -15.93 -15.06 1.79
CA ILE A 10 -15.85 -15.24 0.33
C ILE A 10 -14.54 -14.69 -0.22
N THR A 11 -14.15 -13.49 0.18
CA THR A 11 -12.89 -12.88 -0.25
C THR A 11 -11.70 -13.72 0.19
N LYS A 12 -11.68 -14.19 1.43
CA LYS A 12 -10.63 -15.08 1.94
C LYS A 12 -10.56 -16.38 1.13
N TYR A 13 -11.70 -17.02 0.85
CA TYR A 13 -11.77 -18.23 0.03
C TYR A 13 -11.22 -17.98 -1.39
N LEU A 14 -11.65 -16.89 -2.05
CA LEU A 14 -11.17 -16.54 -3.39
C LEU A 14 -9.66 -16.28 -3.40
N MET A 15 -9.13 -15.57 -2.41
CA MET A 15 -7.68 -15.33 -2.29
C MET A 15 -6.90 -16.62 -2.09
N ALA A 16 -7.34 -17.52 -1.21
CA ALA A 16 -6.71 -18.81 -0.99
C ALA A 16 -6.74 -19.70 -2.24
N LYS A 17 -7.86 -19.73 -2.95
CA LYS A 17 -8.01 -20.42 -4.23
C LYS A 17 -7.08 -19.85 -5.29
N ALA A 18 -7.02 -18.52 -5.42
CA ALA A 18 -6.16 -17.84 -6.38
C ALA A 18 -4.68 -18.14 -6.14
N VAL A 19 -4.22 -18.16 -4.89
CA VAL A 19 -2.84 -18.55 -4.55
C VAL A 19 -2.54 -19.98 -5.01
N ARG A 20 -3.44 -20.94 -4.73
CA ARG A 20 -3.25 -22.34 -5.12
C ARG A 20 -3.24 -22.53 -6.64
N GLN A 21 -4.10 -21.81 -7.35
CA GLN A 21 -4.26 -21.90 -8.80
C GLN A 21 -3.36 -20.93 -9.57
N LYS A 22 -2.55 -20.09 -8.87
CA LYS A 22 -1.67 -19.08 -9.46
C LYS A 22 -2.42 -18.03 -10.30
N ILE A 23 -3.67 -17.72 -9.91
CA ILE A 23 -4.52 -16.73 -10.56
C ILE A 23 -4.14 -15.33 -10.08
N PRO A 24 -3.91 -14.35 -10.96
CA PRO A 24 -3.61 -12.95 -10.61
C PRO A 24 -4.89 -12.21 -10.18
N LEU A 25 -5.48 -12.58 -9.03
CA LEU A 25 -6.80 -12.12 -8.59
C LEU A 25 -6.85 -10.61 -8.34
N SER A 26 -5.74 -10.01 -7.91
CA SER A 26 -5.66 -8.57 -7.65
C SER A 26 -4.44 -7.92 -8.28
N GLY A 27 -4.64 -6.77 -8.93
CA GLY A 27 -3.60 -5.97 -9.56
C GLY A 27 -3.46 -4.60 -8.94
N ILE A 28 -2.28 -4.02 -9.08
CA ILE A 28 -2.02 -2.61 -8.81
C ILE A 28 -1.40 -2.00 -10.08
N PHE A 29 -2.03 -0.96 -10.63
CA PHE A 29 -1.48 -0.18 -11.73
C PHE A 29 -1.01 1.17 -11.19
N GLU A 30 0.29 1.42 -11.29
CA GLU A 30 0.92 2.69 -10.97
C GLU A 30 1.00 3.51 -12.24
N LEU A 31 0.00 4.38 -12.47
CA LEU A 31 -0.21 5.02 -13.77
C LEU A 31 0.81 6.12 -14.11
N THR A 32 1.45 6.70 -13.10
CA THR A 32 2.41 7.79 -13.27
C THR A 32 3.32 7.93 -12.04
N PRO A 33 4.60 8.33 -12.19
CA PRO A 33 5.44 8.71 -11.06
C PRO A 33 5.30 10.21 -10.74
N LEU A 34 4.59 10.98 -11.58
CA LEU A 34 4.42 12.41 -11.41
C LEU A 34 3.41 12.69 -10.29
N CYS A 35 3.69 13.69 -9.48
CA CYS A 35 2.83 14.11 -8.38
C CYS A 35 2.90 15.63 -8.18
N ASN A 36 1.78 16.24 -7.82
CA ASN A 36 1.70 17.64 -7.45
C ASN A 36 2.16 17.93 -6.00
N MET A 37 2.52 16.86 -5.25
CA MET A 37 3.18 16.96 -3.95
C MET A 37 4.63 16.46 -4.03
N ASN A 38 5.44 16.82 -3.02
CA ASN A 38 6.83 16.36 -2.89
C ASN A 38 7.10 15.86 -1.47
N CYS A 39 6.40 14.78 -1.09
CA CYS A 39 6.51 14.21 0.25
C CYS A 39 7.90 13.63 0.50
N ARG A 40 8.45 13.88 1.71
CA ARG A 40 9.84 13.51 2.08
C ARG A 40 10.10 12.01 1.97
N MET A 41 9.13 11.17 2.37
CA MET A 41 9.25 9.71 2.39
C MET A 41 8.79 9.03 1.09
N CYS A 42 8.47 9.78 0.02
CA CYS A 42 7.89 9.20 -1.18
C CYS A 42 8.91 8.31 -1.92
N TYR A 43 8.49 7.08 -2.24
CA TYR A 43 9.31 6.09 -2.95
C TYR A 43 9.05 6.03 -4.47
N VAL A 44 8.06 6.81 -4.96
CA VAL A 44 7.62 6.78 -6.38
C VAL A 44 7.91 8.09 -7.10
N ARG A 45 7.68 9.22 -6.41
CA ARG A 45 7.62 10.55 -7.03
C ARG A 45 8.90 10.90 -7.78
N MET A 46 8.71 11.28 -9.04
CA MET A 46 9.71 11.89 -9.92
C MET A 46 9.22 13.24 -10.42
N ASN A 47 10.13 14.11 -10.87
CA ASN A 47 9.76 15.23 -11.69
C ASN A 47 9.64 14.78 -13.16
N ARG A 48 9.16 15.66 -14.04
CA ARG A 48 8.93 15.33 -15.45
C ARG A 48 10.25 15.00 -16.19
N GLU A 49 11.30 15.74 -15.93
CA GLU A 49 12.61 15.52 -16.56
C GLU A 49 13.21 14.16 -16.17
N GLU A 50 13.10 13.78 -14.89
CA GLU A 50 13.52 12.46 -14.39
C GLU A 50 12.71 11.33 -15.05
N GLN A 51 11.40 11.52 -15.17
CA GLN A 51 10.51 10.52 -15.77
C GLN A 51 10.80 10.34 -17.28
N GLU A 52 10.94 11.44 -18.02
CA GLU A 52 11.19 11.41 -19.48
C GLU A 52 12.54 10.77 -19.84
N LYS A 53 13.56 10.87 -18.97
CA LYS A 53 14.86 10.20 -19.14
C LYS A 53 14.78 8.67 -19.01
N ILE A 54 13.78 8.14 -18.29
CA ILE A 54 13.65 6.71 -18.04
C ILE A 54 12.77 6.08 -19.12
N ALA A 55 11.54 6.54 -19.27
CA ALA A 55 10.59 6.00 -20.23
C ALA A 55 9.40 6.97 -20.45
N PRO A 56 8.68 6.90 -21.58
CA PRO A 56 7.37 7.53 -21.70
C PRO A 56 6.36 6.90 -20.75
N LEU A 57 5.31 7.64 -20.42
CA LEU A 57 4.16 7.07 -19.67
C LEU A 57 3.41 6.10 -20.60
N GLY A 58 2.91 5.00 -20.03
CA GLY A 58 2.03 4.08 -20.73
C GLY A 58 0.79 4.81 -21.26
N THR A 59 0.38 4.52 -22.51
CA THR A 59 -0.80 5.12 -23.15
C THR A 59 -2.09 4.52 -22.60
N VAL A 60 -3.24 5.13 -22.95
CA VAL A 60 -4.55 4.60 -22.59
C VAL A 60 -4.70 3.18 -23.14
N GLU A 61 -4.40 2.98 -24.43
CA GLU A 61 -4.51 1.68 -25.11
C GLU A 61 -3.67 0.61 -24.43
N GLN A 62 -2.43 0.94 -24.05
CA GLN A 62 -1.54 0.01 -23.34
C GLN A 62 -2.11 -0.41 -21.98
N TRP A 63 -2.63 0.53 -21.19
CA TRP A 63 -3.25 0.20 -19.90
C TRP A 63 -4.53 -0.62 -20.05
N LEU A 64 -5.35 -0.32 -21.08
CA LEU A 64 -6.57 -1.09 -21.34
C LEU A 64 -6.28 -2.50 -21.85
N GLU A 65 -5.26 -2.68 -22.70
CA GLU A 65 -4.84 -4.01 -23.15
C GLU A 65 -4.32 -4.86 -21.98
N VAL A 66 -3.44 -4.30 -21.16
CA VAL A 66 -2.96 -4.98 -19.93
C VAL A 66 -4.13 -5.30 -18.98
N GLY A 67 -5.07 -4.37 -18.83
CA GLY A 67 -6.27 -4.59 -18.01
C GLY A 67 -7.14 -5.73 -18.53
N LYS A 68 -7.33 -5.81 -19.83
CA LYS A 68 -8.08 -6.89 -20.49
C LYS A 68 -7.40 -8.25 -20.33
N GLU A 69 -6.11 -8.35 -20.64
CA GLU A 69 -5.34 -9.59 -20.46
C GLU A 69 -5.34 -10.06 -19.00
N ALA A 70 -5.17 -9.12 -18.06
CA ALA A 70 -5.20 -9.41 -16.62
C ALA A 70 -6.58 -9.94 -16.18
N ARG A 71 -7.67 -9.29 -16.63
CA ARG A 71 -9.06 -9.75 -16.38
C ARG A 71 -9.26 -11.15 -16.95
N ASP A 72 -8.86 -11.40 -18.19
CA ASP A 72 -9.01 -12.70 -18.87
C ASP A 72 -8.18 -13.79 -18.17
N SER A 73 -7.10 -13.39 -17.47
CA SER A 73 -6.29 -14.27 -16.60
C SER A 73 -6.88 -14.44 -15.20
N GLY A 74 -8.00 -13.78 -14.85
CA GLY A 74 -8.73 -13.93 -13.60
C GLY A 74 -8.64 -12.75 -12.62
N MET A 75 -8.09 -11.60 -13.03
CA MET A 75 -8.10 -10.40 -12.19
C MET A 75 -9.53 -9.90 -11.96
N LEU A 76 -9.88 -9.71 -10.70
CA LEU A 76 -11.16 -9.15 -10.27
C LEU A 76 -11.00 -7.78 -9.61
N TYR A 77 -9.92 -7.58 -8.87
CA TYR A 77 -9.66 -6.37 -8.09
C TYR A 77 -8.48 -5.60 -8.65
N LEU A 78 -8.63 -4.30 -8.81
CA LEU A 78 -7.58 -3.42 -9.31
C LEU A 78 -7.47 -2.17 -8.44
N LEU A 79 -6.26 -1.85 -8.00
CA LEU A 79 -5.93 -0.58 -7.37
C LEU A 79 -5.23 0.32 -8.38
N LEU A 80 -5.80 1.47 -8.70
CA LEU A 80 -5.15 2.51 -9.47
C LEU A 80 -4.39 3.46 -8.52
N THR A 81 -3.13 3.68 -8.82
CA THR A 81 -2.22 4.50 -8.00
C THR A 81 -1.17 5.19 -8.87
N GLY A 82 -0.17 5.77 -8.24
CA GLY A 82 0.96 6.40 -8.91
C GLY A 82 1.66 7.36 -7.96
N GLY A 83 2.24 8.43 -8.50
CA GLY A 83 2.48 9.65 -7.75
C GLY A 83 1.13 10.27 -7.37
N GLU A 84 0.43 10.85 -8.37
CA GLU A 84 -0.97 11.25 -8.23
C GLU A 84 -1.73 10.90 -9.52
N PRO A 85 -2.63 9.92 -9.50
CA PRO A 85 -3.31 9.49 -10.74
C PRO A 85 -4.20 10.59 -11.35
N PHE A 86 -4.85 11.44 -10.55
CA PHE A 86 -5.65 12.55 -11.05
C PHE A 86 -4.82 13.67 -11.71
N LEU A 87 -3.49 13.61 -11.66
CA LEU A 87 -2.62 14.53 -12.41
C LEU A 87 -2.55 14.14 -13.91
N ARG A 88 -2.88 12.89 -14.26
CA ARG A 88 -2.95 12.46 -15.67
C ARG A 88 -4.20 13.03 -16.33
N LYS A 89 -4.04 13.65 -17.49
CA LYS A 89 -5.16 14.22 -18.26
C LYS A 89 -6.11 13.15 -18.79
N ASP A 90 -5.58 11.97 -19.10
CA ASP A 90 -6.27 10.80 -19.63
C ASP A 90 -6.72 9.80 -18.54
N PHE A 91 -6.63 10.18 -17.24
CA PHE A 91 -6.98 9.29 -16.13
C PHE A 91 -8.44 8.81 -16.21
N ARG A 92 -9.37 9.71 -16.54
CA ARG A 92 -10.80 9.36 -16.68
C ARG A 92 -11.00 8.31 -17.76
N GLU A 93 -10.31 8.41 -18.89
CA GLU A 93 -10.42 7.48 -20.01
C GLU A 93 -9.88 6.09 -19.64
N ILE A 94 -8.70 6.03 -19.00
CA ILE A 94 -8.13 4.78 -18.46
C ILE A 94 -9.08 4.15 -17.44
N TYR A 95 -9.57 4.94 -16.49
CA TYR A 95 -10.49 4.47 -15.45
C TYR A 95 -11.76 3.89 -16.05
N GLN A 96 -12.43 4.64 -16.94
CA GLN A 96 -13.67 4.22 -17.58
C GLN A 96 -13.50 2.92 -18.37
N GLY A 97 -12.45 2.82 -19.19
CA GLY A 97 -12.20 1.62 -19.97
C GLY A 97 -11.94 0.39 -19.08
N LEU A 98 -11.22 0.54 -17.97
CA LEU A 98 -11.00 -0.53 -16.99
C LEU A 98 -12.31 -0.89 -16.23
N TYR A 99 -13.12 0.11 -15.90
CA TYR A 99 -14.42 -0.09 -15.27
C TYR A 99 -15.38 -0.88 -16.18
N ASP A 100 -15.43 -0.55 -17.48
CA ASP A 100 -16.27 -1.22 -18.46
C ASP A 100 -15.86 -2.69 -18.71
N LEU A 101 -14.64 -3.07 -18.35
CA LEU A 101 -14.20 -4.46 -18.31
C LEU A 101 -14.82 -5.27 -17.14
N GLY A 102 -15.61 -4.65 -16.25
CA GLY A 102 -16.18 -5.29 -15.06
C GLY A 102 -15.22 -5.50 -13.90
N ILE A 103 -14.10 -4.79 -13.89
CA ILE A 103 -13.09 -4.85 -12.82
C ILE A 103 -13.55 -4.00 -11.62
N ILE A 104 -13.38 -4.52 -10.42
CA ILE A 104 -13.65 -3.81 -9.16
C ILE A 104 -12.46 -2.89 -8.86
N ILE A 105 -12.66 -1.58 -9.01
CA ILE A 105 -11.57 -0.60 -8.93
C ILE A 105 -11.56 0.12 -7.58
N GLU A 106 -10.37 0.19 -6.95
CA GLU A 106 -10.03 1.14 -5.91
C GLU A 106 -9.05 2.19 -6.46
N ILE A 107 -9.04 3.38 -5.85
CA ILE A 107 -8.11 4.46 -6.22
C ILE A 107 -7.31 4.89 -4.99
N ASN A 108 -6.00 5.03 -5.11
CA ASN A 108 -5.17 5.75 -4.14
C ASN A 108 -4.90 7.16 -4.66
N SER A 109 -5.21 8.18 -3.87
CA SER A 109 -4.97 9.57 -4.22
C SER A 109 -4.54 10.40 -3.00
N ASN A 110 -3.79 11.47 -3.25
CA ASN A 110 -3.54 12.49 -2.24
C ASN A 110 -4.75 13.45 -2.03
N GLY A 111 -5.77 13.33 -2.87
CA GLY A 111 -7.05 14.03 -2.75
C GLY A 111 -7.05 15.50 -3.19
N THR A 112 -5.90 16.13 -3.40
CA THR A 112 -5.83 17.59 -3.62
C THR A 112 -6.37 18.08 -4.96
N LEU A 113 -6.50 17.17 -5.93
CA LEU A 113 -7.01 17.45 -7.29
C LEU A 113 -8.47 17.01 -7.47
N ILE A 114 -9.09 16.44 -6.43
CA ILE A 114 -10.50 16.02 -6.50
C ILE A 114 -11.39 17.24 -6.25
N ASP A 115 -12.09 17.63 -7.29
CA ASP A 115 -13.03 18.74 -7.33
C ASP A 115 -14.45 18.27 -7.66
N GLU A 116 -15.39 19.22 -7.80
CA GLU A 116 -16.79 18.94 -8.11
C GLU A 116 -16.96 18.22 -9.46
N GLN A 117 -16.14 18.54 -10.45
CA GLN A 117 -16.19 17.90 -11.78
C GLN A 117 -15.72 16.44 -11.69
N THR A 118 -14.65 16.19 -10.95
CA THR A 118 -14.14 14.84 -10.66
C THR A 118 -15.18 14.01 -9.95
N VAL A 119 -15.80 14.57 -8.92
CA VAL A 119 -16.85 13.87 -8.15
C VAL A 119 -18.10 13.61 -8.99
N ALA A 120 -18.48 14.52 -9.90
CA ALA A 120 -19.63 14.35 -10.76
C ALA A 120 -19.52 13.11 -11.64
N TRP A 121 -18.39 12.91 -12.34
CA TRP A 121 -18.23 11.72 -13.19
C TRP A 121 -17.97 10.43 -12.36
N LEU A 122 -17.31 10.51 -11.19
CA LEU A 122 -17.14 9.37 -10.30
C LEU A 122 -18.48 8.86 -9.73
N ARG A 123 -19.51 9.70 -9.62
CA ARG A 123 -20.86 9.27 -9.22
C ARG A 123 -21.54 8.39 -10.27
N GLU A 124 -21.25 8.60 -11.54
CA GLU A 124 -21.79 7.81 -12.65
C GLU A 124 -21.16 6.41 -12.71
N VAL A 125 -19.87 6.34 -12.41
CA VAL A 125 -19.04 5.12 -12.42
C VAL A 125 -18.26 5.01 -11.12
N PRO A 126 -18.91 4.70 -9.99
CA PRO A 126 -18.27 4.78 -8.69
C PRO A 126 -17.21 3.69 -8.50
N PRO A 127 -16.01 4.06 -7.99
CA PRO A 127 -15.06 3.07 -7.53
C PRO A 127 -15.58 2.34 -6.29
N GLN A 128 -15.09 1.15 -6.04
CA GLN A 128 -15.39 0.45 -4.79
C GLN A 128 -15.00 1.31 -3.58
N ARG A 129 -13.90 2.02 -3.70
CA ARG A 129 -13.40 2.94 -2.67
C ARG A 129 -12.30 3.85 -3.21
N ILE A 130 -12.22 5.06 -2.64
CA ILE A 130 -11.06 5.94 -2.78
C ILE A 130 -10.29 5.95 -1.45
N ASN A 131 -9.03 5.59 -1.50
CA ASN A 131 -8.11 5.68 -0.37
C ASN A 131 -7.42 7.04 -0.44
N ILE A 132 -7.83 7.95 0.43
CA ILE A 132 -7.25 9.30 0.52
C ILE A 132 -6.09 9.28 1.52
N THR A 133 -4.94 9.79 1.10
CA THR A 133 -3.81 9.97 2.00
C THR A 133 -4.02 11.22 2.87
N LEU A 134 -4.12 11.03 4.19
CA LEU A 134 -4.21 12.10 5.17
C LEU A 134 -2.92 12.14 5.99
N TYR A 135 -2.03 13.08 5.68
CA TYR A 135 -0.70 13.17 6.29
C TYR A 135 -0.58 14.18 7.44
N GLY A 136 -1.65 14.82 7.83
CA GLY A 136 -1.67 15.76 8.94
C GLY A 136 -3.07 16.31 9.17
N ALA A 137 -3.23 17.03 10.27
CA ALA A 137 -4.46 17.73 10.66
C ALA A 137 -4.36 19.25 10.45
N SER A 138 -3.29 19.72 9.80
CA SER A 138 -3.06 21.13 9.54
C SER A 138 -2.29 21.37 8.24
N ASP A 139 -2.47 22.54 7.65
CA ASP A 139 -1.68 23.00 6.50
C ASP A 139 -0.20 23.18 6.83
N VAL A 140 0.14 23.45 8.10
CA VAL A 140 1.52 23.53 8.58
C VAL A 140 2.22 22.18 8.44
N THR A 141 1.59 21.09 8.90
CA THR A 141 2.12 19.74 8.79
C THR A 141 2.24 19.29 7.32
N TYR A 142 1.25 19.62 6.49
CA TYR A 142 1.33 19.38 5.05
C TYR A 142 2.45 20.15 4.35
N GLY A 143 2.68 21.41 4.75
CA GLY A 143 3.82 22.21 4.29
C GLY A 143 5.16 21.56 4.63
N ARG A 144 5.31 21.08 5.86
CA ARG A 144 6.52 20.42 6.39
C ARG A 144 6.82 19.07 5.75
N LEU A 145 5.80 18.21 5.65
CA LEU A 145 5.96 16.84 5.16
C LEU A 145 5.80 16.72 3.63
N CYS A 146 4.76 17.32 3.06
CA CYS A 146 4.35 17.14 1.67
C CYS A 146 4.77 18.27 0.74
N ARG A 147 5.37 19.34 1.28
CA ARG A 147 5.71 20.57 0.53
C ARG A 147 4.48 21.25 -0.10
N ASN A 148 3.31 21.07 0.51
CA ASN A 148 2.06 21.69 0.10
C ASN A 148 1.41 22.46 1.28
N PRO A 149 1.61 23.78 1.38
CA PRO A 149 1.14 24.58 2.52
C PRO A 149 -0.38 24.80 2.54
N LYS A 150 -1.14 24.23 1.62
CA LYS A 150 -2.61 24.22 1.57
C LYS A 150 -3.17 22.79 1.51
N GLY A 151 -2.34 21.81 1.77
CA GLY A 151 -2.68 20.39 1.53
C GLY A 151 -3.82 19.88 2.39
N PHE A 152 -3.84 20.21 3.69
CA PHE A 152 -4.93 19.80 4.58
C PHE A 152 -6.28 20.43 4.18
N THR A 153 -6.28 21.72 3.88
CA THR A 153 -7.48 22.43 3.39
C THR A 153 -8.04 21.77 2.12
N GLN A 154 -7.16 21.45 1.15
CA GLN A 154 -7.56 20.81 -0.12
C GLN A 154 -8.10 19.41 0.10
N VAL A 155 -7.39 18.57 0.88
CA VAL A 155 -7.79 17.17 1.16
C VAL A 155 -9.10 17.14 1.94
N SER A 156 -9.28 18.00 2.94
CA SER A 156 -10.52 18.09 3.73
C SER A 156 -11.72 18.47 2.86
N ARG A 157 -11.53 19.37 1.86
CA ARG A 157 -12.56 19.70 0.87
C ARG A 157 -12.91 18.49 0.01
N ALA A 158 -11.91 17.78 -0.53
CA ALA A 158 -12.11 16.58 -1.34
C ALA A 158 -12.87 15.48 -0.59
N ILE A 159 -12.50 15.22 0.67
CA ILE A 159 -13.18 14.25 1.53
C ILE A 159 -14.66 14.62 1.69
N ARG A 160 -14.98 15.90 1.91
CA ARG A 160 -16.36 16.37 2.05
C ARG A 160 -17.15 16.14 0.76
N LEU A 161 -16.62 16.54 -0.40
CA LEU A 161 -17.25 16.33 -1.71
C LEU A 161 -17.53 14.84 -1.99
N LEU A 162 -16.56 13.97 -1.72
CA LEU A 162 -16.72 12.52 -1.89
C LEU A 162 -17.81 11.94 -0.98
N LYS A 163 -17.89 12.40 0.29
CA LYS A 163 -18.93 11.97 1.23
C LYS A 163 -20.32 12.42 0.78
N GLU A 164 -20.49 13.68 0.39
CA GLU A 164 -21.74 14.24 -0.14
C GLU A 164 -22.22 13.45 -1.37
N ALA A 165 -21.29 13.00 -2.19
CA ALA A 165 -21.55 12.14 -3.34
C ALA A 165 -21.78 10.65 -2.99
N ARG A 166 -21.67 10.25 -1.71
CA ARG A 166 -21.77 8.87 -1.22
C ARG A 166 -20.71 7.93 -1.81
N ILE A 167 -19.57 8.45 -2.19
CA ILE A 167 -18.42 7.66 -2.61
C ILE A 167 -17.70 7.15 -1.37
N ASN A 168 -17.41 5.85 -1.34
CA ASN A 168 -16.75 5.22 -0.21
C ASN A 168 -15.30 5.72 -0.08
N VAL A 169 -14.92 6.21 1.09
CA VAL A 169 -13.60 6.76 1.39
C VAL A 169 -12.95 5.99 2.53
N ARG A 170 -11.65 5.82 2.46
CA ARG A 170 -10.79 5.39 3.57
C ARG A 170 -9.61 6.34 3.68
N LEU A 171 -9.19 6.67 4.89
CA LEU A 171 -8.00 7.49 5.14
C LEU A 171 -6.80 6.60 5.37
N ASN A 172 -5.70 6.88 4.67
CA ASN A 172 -4.41 6.24 4.86
C ASN A 172 -3.40 7.26 5.40
N CYS A 173 -2.61 6.88 6.40
CA CYS A 173 -1.56 7.71 6.96
C CYS A 173 -0.26 6.92 7.14
N SER A 174 0.81 7.41 6.56
CA SER A 174 2.16 7.01 6.94
C SER A 174 2.65 7.96 8.03
N VAL A 175 2.89 7.43 9.23
CA VAL A 175 3.35 8.21 10.38
C VAL A 175 4.88 8.29 10.36
N THR A 176 5.37 9.51 10.39
CA THR A 176 6.79 9.86 10.28
C THR A 176 7.16 10.88 11.34
N PRO A 177 8.44 11.21 11.58
CA PRO A 177 8.83 12.28 12.50
C PRO A 177 8.23 13.66 12.18
N TYR A 178 7.72 13.85 10.95
CA TYR A 178 7.20 15.13 10.49
C TYR A 178 5.70 15.34 10.75
N ASN A 179 4.96 14.28 11.06
CA ASN A 179 3.51 14.32 11.31
C ASN A 179 3.06 13.52 12.54
N ALA A 180 4.00 13.06 13.33
CA ALA A 180 3.73 12.27 14.53
C ALA A 180 2.87 13.02 15.56
N ASP A 181 3.05 14.33 15.66
CA ASP A 181 2.31 15.20 16.58
C ASP A 181 0.81 15.29 16.20
N ASP A 182 0.49 15.15 14.92
CA ASP A 182 -0.89 15.19 14.41
C ASP A 182 -1.63 13.84 14.52
N LEU A 183 -1.00 12.77 15.04
CA LEU A 183 -1.55 11.41 15.00
C LEU A 183 -2.94 11.31 15.64
N GLU A 184 -3.12 11.91 16.81
CA GLU A 184 -4.40 11.93 17.53
C GLU A 184 -5.48 12.70 16.74
N ASP A 185 -5.12 13.87 16.21
CA ASP A 185 -6.02 14.71 15.43
C ASP A 185 -6.43 14.05 14.10
N ILE A 186 -5.52 13.27 13.47
CA ILE A 186 -5.84 12.46 12.29
C ILE A 186 -6.92 11.42 12.62
N PHE A 187 -6.79 10.70 13.74
CA PHE A 187 -7.80 9.75 14.17
C PHE A 187 -9.09 10.44 14.64
N ALA A 188 -8.99 11.60 15.31
CA ALA A 188 -10.14 12.42 15.69
C ALA A 188 -10.89 12.93 14.43
N PHE A 189 -10.16 13.35 13.39
CA PHE A 189 -10.75 13.71 12.10
C PHE A 189 -11.52 12.52 11.50
N GLY A 190 -10.90 11.32 11.45
CA GLY A 190 -11.54 10.11 10.96
C GLY A 190 -12.83 9.77 11.71
N ARG A 191 -12.82 9.83 13.05
CA ARG A 191 -14.02 9.61 13.88
C ARG A 191 -15.11 10.64 13.61
N ARG A 192 -14.76 11.93 13.56
CA ARG A 192 -15.72 13.04 13.26
C ARG A 192 -16.36 12.86 11.89
N GLU A 193 -15.59 12.43 10.92
CA GLU A 193 -16.07 12.22 9.56
C GLU A 193 -16.71 10.84 9.33
N TYR A 194 -16.70 9.95 10.32
CA TYR A 194 -17.15 8.54 10.20
C TYR A 194 -16.40 7.79 9.08
N ILE A 195 -15.11 8.06 8.92
CA ILE A 195 -14.25 7.43 7.92
C ILE A 195 -13.16 6.62 8.63
N PRO A 196 -12.95 5.34 8.28
CA PRO A 196 -11.90 4.56 8.89
C PRO A 196 -10.50 5.07 8.51
N VAL A 197 -9.60 5.15 9.50
CA VAL A 197 -8.19 5.51 9.31
C VAL A 197 -7.34 4.26 9.38
N ARG A 198 -6.48 4.08 8.37
CA ARG A 198 -5.37 3.12 8.40
C ARG A 198 -4.05 3.88 8.52
N ALA A 199 -3.30 3.60 9.55
CA ALA A 199 -2.00 4.20 9.75
C ALA A 199 -0.90 3.14 9.90
N ALA A 200 0.35 3.51 9.57
CA ALA A 200 1.53 2.69 9.74
C ALA A 200 2.72 3.57 10.11
N SER A 201 3.57 3.09 11.03
CA SER A 201 4.81 3.77 11.45
C SER A 201 6.07 3.19 10.79
N TYR A 202 5.99 1.99 10.22
CA TYR A 202 7.09 1.41 9.46
C TYR A 202 7.15 2.02 8.05
N MET A 203 8.29 2.64 7.71
CA MET A 203 8.56 3.22 6.40
C MET A 203 9.64 2.44 5.68
N TYR A 204 9.31 1.95 4.47
CA TYR A 204 10.28 1.27 3.63
C TYR A 204 11.34 2.24 3.10
N PRO A 205 12.62 1.86 3.08
CA PRO A 205 13.62 2.58 2.30
C PRO A 205 13.20 2.75 0.83
N PRO A 206 13.34 3.94 0.22
CA PRO A 206 12.81 4.23 -1.11
C PRO A 206 13.72 3.74 -2.26
N VAL A 207 14.17 2.48 -2.19
CA VAL A 207 15.17 1.88 -3.10
C VAL A 207 14.73 1.87 -4.58
N ARG A 208 13.43 1.94 -4.85
CA ARG A 208 12.92 2.06 -6.23
C ARG A 208 13.29 3.40 -6.86
N ARG A 209 13.21 4.47 -6.08
CA ARG A 209 13.55 5.82 -6.52
C ARG A 209 15.06 6.04 -6.49
N ASP A 210 15.72 5.52 -5.47
CA ASP A 210 17.15 5.68 -5.26
C ASP A 210 17.76 4.38 -4.73
N ALA A 211 18.52 3.69 -5.59
CA ALA A 211 19.17 2.43 -5.25
C ALA A 211 20.17 2.54 -4.10
N SER A 212 20.72 3.74 -3.84
CA SER A 212 21.65 3.96 -2.74
C SER A 212 20.98 4.04 -1.38
N SER A 213 19.63 4.11 -1.35
CA SER A 213 18.85 4.23 -0.11
C SER A 213 18.58 2.91 0.61
N VAL A 214 19.29 1.83 0.29
CA VAL A 214 19.18 0.54 1.00
C VAL A 214 19.43 0.76 2.49
N GLY A 215 18.47 0.36 3.34
CA GLY A 215 18.53 0.54 4.80
C GLY A 215 18.36 1.99 5.28
N VAL A 216 18.35 2.97 4.38
CA VAL A 216 18.33 4.40 4.71
C VAL A 216 16.99 5.02 4.36
N ASN A 217 16.38 5.72 5.33
CA ASN A 217 15.17 6.50 5.13
C ASN A 217 15.08 7.60 6.20
N ASP A 218 14.37 8.68 5.87
CA ASP A 218 14.00 9.76 6.81
C ASP A 218 12.78 9.32 7.65
N ARG A 219 13.00 8.41 8.59
CA ARG A 219 11.99 7.71 9.40
C ARG A 219 12.37 7.70 10.88
N PHE A 220 11.48 7.21 11.72
CA PHE A 220 11.73 6.97 13.14
C PHE A 220 12.89 6.02 13.38
N SER A 221 13.47 6.06 14.58
CA SER A 221 14.23 4.92 15.12
C SER A 221 13.32 3.69 15.24
N PRO A 222 13.87 2.47 15.34
CA PRO A 222 13.05 1.26 15.57
C PRO A 222 12.18 1.36 16.83
N GLU A 223 12.70 1.95 17.90
CA GLU A 223 12.00 2.15 19.18
C GLU A 223 10.84 3.12 19.05
N GLU A 224 11.07 4.26 18.38
CA GLU A 224 10.00 5.24 18.09
C GLU A 224 8.95 4.65 17.18
N ALA A 225 9.36 3.91 16.14
CA ALA A 225 8.41 3.23 15.24
C ALA A 225 7.54 2.22 15.98
N ALA A 226 8.10 1.48 16.95
CA ALA A 226 7.33 0.59 17.82
C ALA A 226 6.34 1.36 18.70
N TYR A 227 6.79 2.48 19.30
CA TYR A 227 5.93 3.34 20.12
C TYR A 227 4.73 3.89 19.31
N TYR A 228 4.99 4.42 18.11
CA TYR A 228 3.92 4.92 17.26
C TYR A 228 3.04 3.80 16.70
N ASP A 229 3.55 2.58 16.47
CA ASP A 229 2.70 1.44 16.10
C ASP A 229 1.73 1.08 17.25
N ALA A 230 2.18 1.07 18.50
CA ALA A 230 1.34 0.87 19.67
C ALA A 230 0.27 1.98 19.81
N ARG A 231 0.62 3.26 19.63
CA ARG A 231 -0.34 4.37 19.62
C ARG A 231 -1.38 4.26 18.50
N ILE A 232 -0.94 3.88 17.30
CA ILE A 232 -1.85 3.61 16.16
C ILE A 232 -2.85 2.51 16.52
N LYS A 233 -2.41 1.45 17.19
CA LYS A 233 -3.30 0.36 17.62
C LYS A 233 -4.29 0.83 18.67
N ALA A 234 -3.86 1.60 19.67
CA ALA A 234 -4.76 2.18 20.65
C ALA A 234 -5.88 3.02 20.01
N TYR A 235 -5.55 3.89 19.06
CA TYR A 235 -6.56 4.69 18.36
C TYR A 235 -7.45 3.90 17.40
N SER A 236 -6.96 2.78 16.85
CA SER A 236 -7.64 2.01 15.81
C SER A 236 -8.57 0.93 16.34
N LEU A 237 -8.25 0.29 17.46
CA LEU A 237 -8.89 -0.94 17.93
C LEU A 237 -9.99 -0.68 18.98
N GLY A 238 -9.93 0.45 19.68
CA GLY A 238 -10.71 0.66 20.92
C GLY A 238 -10.13 -0.12 22.11
N ASP A 239 -10.56 0.24 23.33
CA ASP A 239 -9.87 -0.14 24.58
C ASP A 239 -9.74 -1.67 24.77
N GLU A 240 -10.84 -2.41 24.65
CA GLU A 240 -10.84 -3.86 24.89
C GLU A 240 -9.91 -4.61 23.90
N LYS A 241 -10.10 -4.37 22.61
CA LYS A 241 -9.27 -5.00 21.57
C LYS A 241 -7.82 -4.53 21.60
N PHE A 242 -7.59 -3.28 22.02
CA PHE A 242 -6.24 -2.78 22.22
C PHE A 242 -5.55 -3.53 23.37
N LEU A 243 -6.23 -3.77 24.50
CA LEU A 243 -5.68 -4.51 25.62
C LEU A 243 -5.35 -5.96 25.25
N GLU A 244 -6.21 -6.63 24.49
CA GLU A 244 -5.92 -7.97 23.94
C GLU A 244 -4.70 -7.97 23.02
N TRP A 245 -4.62 -6.99 22.12
CA TRP A 245 -3.47 -6.83 21.22
C TRP A 245 -2.20 -6.52 22.00
N ALA A 246 -2.30 -5.66 23.01
CA ALA A 246 -1.20 -5.26 23.88
C ALA A 246 -0.64 -6.45 24.66
N ASP A 247 -1.51 -7.28 25.27
CA ASP A 247 -1.11 -8.47 26.01
C ASP A 247 -0.34 -9.47 25.13
N ARG A 248 -0.83 -9.72 23.90
CA ARG A 248 -0.13 -10.61 22.94
C ARG A 248 1.26 -10.09 22.59
N ASN A 249 1.41 -8.79 22.38
CA ASN A 249 2.69 -8.20 21.99
C ASN A 249 3.65 -8.08 23.18
N GLU A 250 3.16 -7.86 24.38
CA GLU A 250 3.94 -7.80 25.61
C GLU A 250 4.49 -9.19 26.00
N ASN A 251 3.64 -10.22 25.89
CA ASN A 251 3.95 -11.60 26.25
C ASN A 251 4.43 -12.46 25.06
N ILE A 252 4.53 -11.87 23.87
CA ILE A 252 4.97 -12.55 22.63
C ILE A 252 4.11 -13.79 22.33
N LEU A 253 2.81 -13.69 22.57
CA LEU A 253 1.88 -14.77 22.29
C LEU A 253 1.61 -14.88 20.79
N PRO A 254 1.55 -16.09 20.20
CA PRO A 254 1.23 -16.26 18.81
C PRO A 254 -0.17 -15.72 18.49
N GLU A 255 -0.35 -15.10 17.33
CA GLU A 255 -1.70 -14.84 16.81
C GLU A 255 -2.39 -16.20 16.60
N LEU A 256 -3.66 -16.28 17.01
CA LEU A 256 -4.53 -17.37 16.56
C LEU A 256 -4.79 -17.14 15.07
N ASN A 257 -3.89 -17.67 14.25
CA ASN A 257 -4.00 -17.55 12.80
C ASN A 257 -5.01 -18.57 12.29
N ASP A 258 -6.14 -18.07 11.81
CA ASP A 258 -6.87 -18.72 10.74
C ASP A 258 -6.02 -18.61 9.46
N ASP A 259 -5.03 -19.47 9.30
CA ASP A 259 -4.16 -19.53 8.12
C ASP A 259 -4.96 -19.99 6.90
N ILE A 260 -5.55 -18.99 6.22
CA ILE A 260 -6.36 -19.20 5.01
C ILE A 260 -5.47 -19.18 3.75
N CYS A 261 -4.21 -18.79 3.87
CA CYS A 261 -3.28 -18.69 2.74
C CYS A 261 -2.63 -20.00 2.27
N GLY A 262 -3.08 -21.17 2.76
CA GLY A 262 -2.51 -22.45 2.38
C GLY A 262 -1.08 -22.63 2.89
N GLU A 263 -0.50 -23.81 2.69
CA GLU A 263 0.86 -24.17 3.10
C GLU A 263 1.92 -23.15 2.64
N MET A 264 2.19 -22.16 3.48
CA MET A 264 3.28 -21.21 3.26
C MET A 264 4.58 -21.88 3.71
N LYS A 265 5.49 -22.10 2.78
CA LYS A 265 6.83 -22.53 3.14
C LYS A 265 7.45 -21.50 4.09
N ALA A 266 8.05 -21.99 5.17
CA ALA A 266 8.65 -21.16 6.22
C ALA A 266 9.61 -20.09 5.66
N GLU A 267 10.25 -20.35 4.54
CA GLU A 267 11.31 -19.57 3.93
C GLU A 267 10.88 -18.78 2.68
N GLY A 268 9.60 -18.85 2.26
CA GLY A 268 9.11 -18.18 1.05
C GLY A 268 8.36 -16.87 1.30
N VAL A 269 7.90 -16.24 0.22
CA VAL A 269 7.01 -15.09 0.28
C VAL A 269 5.67 -15.50 0.91
N ARG A 270 5.27 -14.82 1.99
CA ARG A 270 4.12 -15.18 2.83
C ARG A 270 2.83 -14.44 2.48
N CYS A 271 2.91 -13.35 1.76
CA CYS A 271 1.75 -12.56 1.33
C CYS A 271 1.27 -12.95 -0.08
N HIS A 272 0.33 -12.21 -0.63
CA HIS A 272 -0.21 -12.43 -1.97
C HIS A 272 0.71 -11.96 -3.10
N ALA A 273 1.73 -11.15 -2.79
CA ALA A 273 2.65 -10.57 -3.76
C ALA A 273 3.35 -11.64 -4.62
N GLY A 274 3.20 -11.57 -5.95
CA GLY A 274 3.72 -12.54 -6.90
C GLY A 274 3.12 -13.95 -6.78
N ARG A 275 2.00 -14.13 -6.06
CA ARG A 275 1.31 -15.42 -5.88
C ARG A 275 -0.15 -15.37 -6.34
N SER A 276 -0.86 -14.30 -6.04
CA SER A 276 -2.21 -13.97 -6.50
C SER A 276 -2.41 -12.47 -6.66
N SER A 277 -1.38 -11.68 -6.41
CA SER A 277 -1.37 -10.25 -6.69
C SER A 277 -0.07 -9.84 -7.40
N PHE A 278 -0.15 -8.75 -8.16
CA PHE A 278 0.96 -8.19 -8.93
C PHE A 278 0.90 -6.68 -8.90
N TRP A 279 2.02 -6.04 -9.28
CA TRP A 279 2.15 -4.60 -9.43
C TRP A 279 2.74 -4.28 -10.79
N VAL A 280 2.07 -3.42 -11.57
CA VAL A 280 2.62 -2.87 -12.81
C VAL A 280 3.03 -1.42 -12.53
N THR A 281 4.30 -1.12 -12.70
CA THR A 281 4.85 0.22 -12.53
C THR A 281 4.48 1.12 -13.72
N TRP A 282 4.62 2.42 -13.55
CA TRP A 282 4.24 3.44 -14.53
C TRP A 282 4.93 3.30 -15.90
N ASN A 283 6.10 2.66 -15.96
CA ASN A 283 6.83 2.34 -17.18
C ASN A 283 6.60 0.91 -17.70
N GLY A 284 5.58 0.22 -17.18
CA GLY A 284 5.17 -1.09 -17.65
C GLY A 284 5.90 -2.29 -17.04
N CYS A 285 6.84 -2.10 -16.10
CA CYS A 285 7.50 -3.22 -15.46
C CYS A 285 6.54 -3.94 -14.49
N MET A 286 6.42 -5.28 -14.61
CA MET A 286 5.65 -6.08 -13.67
C MET A 286 6.55 -6.62 -12.56
N VAL A 287 6.15 -6.36 -11.31
CA VAL A 287 6.84 -6.80 -10.10
C VAL A 287 5.88 -7.47 -9.12
N PRO A 288 6.36 -8.33 -8.20
CA PRO A 288 5.51 -8.93 -7.17
C PRO A 288 4.89 -7.90 -6.23
N CYS A 289 5.65 -6.87 -5.87
CA CYS A 289 5.30 -5.85 -4.88
C CYS A 289 5.89 -4.50 -5.28
N GLY A 290 5.16 -3.41 -5.02
CA GLY A 290 5.59 -2.05 -5.33
C GLY A 290 6.85 -1.57 -4.61
N MET A 291 7.40 -2.34 -3.70
CA MET A 291 8.70 -2.07 -3.04
C MET A 291 9.89 -2.68 -3.79
N PHE A 292 9.65 -3.55 -4.78
CA PHE A 292 10.71 -4.15 -5.59
C PHE A 292 11.07 -3.22 -6.74
N ARG A 293 12.32 -3.22 -7.14
CA ARG A 293 12.72 -2.61 -8.41
C ARG A 293 12.25 -3.51 -9.54
N GLY A 294 11.69 -2.88 -10.59
CA GLY A 294 11.39 -3.59 -11.83
C GLY A 294 12.63 -3.69 -12.71
N GLU A 295 12.73 -4.77 -13.45
CA GLU A 295 13.71 -4.93 -14.53
C GLU A 295 13.02 -4.54 -15.84
N GLU A 296 13.72 -3.79 -16.71
CA GLU A 296 13.16 -3.29 -17.98
C GLU A 296 12.69 -4.42 -18.91
N GLU A 297 13.32 -5.60 -18.78
CA GLU A 297 12.97 -6.81 -19.53
C GLU A 297 11.59 -7.39 -19.16
N HIS A 298 11.02 -6.99 -18.02
CA HIS A 298 9.70 -7.46 -17.54
C HIS A 298 8.59 -6.47 -17.86
N ASN A 299 8.49 -6.05 -19.11
CA ASN A 299 7.61 -4.98 -19.55
C ASN A 299 6.32 -5.53 -20.16
N VAL A 300 5.18 -5.27 -19.50
CA VAL A 300 3.86 -5.73 -19.95
C VAL A 300 3.39 -5.03 -21.22
N PHE A 301 3.84 -3.81 -21.48
CA PHE A 301 3.49 -3.08 -22.71
C PHE A 301 4.19 -3.60 -23.96
N GLN A 302 5.26 -4.39 -23.80
CA GLN A 302 6.03 -4.98 -24.88
C GLN A 302 5.76 -6.46 -25.07
N GLU A 303 5.67 -7.21 -23.96
CA GLU A 303 5.63 -8.67 -23.96
C GLU A 303 4.27 -9.25 -23.54
N GLY A 304 3.29 -8.38 -23.20
CA GLY A 304 1.97 -8.77 -22.72
C GLY A 304 1.94 -9.22 -21.25
N PHE A 305 0.75 -9.28 -20.71
CA PHE A 305 0.52 -9.59 -19.28
C PHE A 305 0.86 -11.05 -18.94
N THR A 306 0.37 -11.99 -19.72
CA THR A 306 0.47 -13.44 -19.40
C THR A 306 1.90 -13.93 -19.27
N LYS A 307 2.80 -13.47 -20.16
CA LYS A 307 4.22 -13.85 -20.12
C LYS A 307 4.89 -13.29 -18.85
N ASN A 308 4.62 -12.02 -18.54
CA ASN A 308 5.16 -11.34 -17.36
C ASN A 308 4.62 -11.92 -16.06
N TRP A 309 3.33 -12.26 -15.99
CA TRP A 309 2.75 -12.93 -14.82
C TRP A 309 3.42 -14.28 -14.52
N LYS A 310 3.63 -15.10 -15.54
CA LYS A 310 4.35 -16.39 -15.38
C LYS A 310 5.75 -16.17 -14.82
N ARG A 311 6.48 -15.18 -15.32
CA ARG A 311 7.82 -14.83 -14.85
C ARG A 311 7.80 -14.38 -13.38
N VAL A 312 6.90 -13.48 -13.01
CA VAL A 312 6.75 -13.02 -11.61
C VAL A 312 6.44 -14.18 -10.66
N LEU A 313 5.59 -15.15 -11.07
CA LEU A 313 5.32 -16.34 -10.29
C LEU A 313 6.59 -17.18 -10.05
N GLU A 314 7.38 -17.41 -11.10
CA GLU A 314 8.61 -18.20 -11.05
C GLU A 314 9.68 -17.53 -10.17
N GLU A 315 9.89 -16.24 -10.33
CA GLU A 315 10.84 -15.44 -9.54
C GLU A 315 10.43 -15.39 -8.07
N THR A 316 9.15 -15.10 -7.79
CA THR A 316 8.63 -15.11 -6.43
C THR A 316 8.79 -16.46 -5.75
N ALA A 317 8.62 -17.57 -6.48
CA ALA A 317 8.80 -18.90 -5.95
C ALA A 317 10.27 -19.24 -5.59
N ARG A 318 11.23 -18.50 -6.13
CA ARG A 318 12.67 -18.65 -5.83
C ARG A 318 13.13 -17.80 -4.65
N ILE A 319 12.35 -16.80 -4.23
CA ILE A 319 12.71 -15.94 -3.08
C ILE A 319 12.80 -16.81 -1.82
N ARG A 320 13.90 -16.64 -1.10
CA ARG A 320 14.14 -17.25 0.22
C ARG A 320 14.44 -16.15 1.22
N LEU A 321 13.65 -16.13 2.28
CA LEU A 321 13.81 -15.18 3.40
C LEU A 321 14.86 -15.70 4.38
N ALA A 322 15.33 -14.84 5.27
CA ALA A 322 16.29 -15.18 6.30
C ALA A 322 15.85 -16.44 7.09
N PRO A 323 16.66 -17.52 7.11
CA PRO A 323 16.28 -18.75 7.80
C PRO A 323 15.98 -18.55 9.28
N GLU A 324 16.72 -17.64 9.93
CA GLU A 324 16.55 -17.27 11.34
C GLU A 324 15.15 -16.67 11.59
N CYS A 325 14.60 -15.90 10.62
CA CYS A 325 13.24 -15.40 10.68
C CYS A 325 12.21 -16.55 10.58
N GLY A 326 12.54 -17.62 9.89
CA GLY A 326 11.71 -18.83 9.75
C GLY A 326 11.46 -19.55 11.08
N ALA A 327 12.48 -19.63 11.94
CA ALA A 327 12.46 -20.30 13.24
C ALA A 327 12.18 -19.34 14.43
N CYS A 328 11.98 -18.04 14.17
CA CYS A 328 11.85 -17.04 15.20
C CYS A 328 10.52 -17.14 15.97
N ALA A 329 10.57 -17.21 17.31
CA ALA A 329 9.37 -17.23 18.15
C ALA A 329 8.50 -15.96 18.02
N LYS A 330 9.07 -14.83 17.56
CA LYS A 330 8.34 -13.55 17.32
C LYS A 330 7.77 -13.45 15.90
N ARG A 331 7.84 -14.49 15.10
CA ARG A 331 7.50 -14.47 13.68
C ARG A 331 6.08 -13.98 13.41
N ASP A 332 5.10 -14.44 14.19
CA ASP A 332 3.70 -14.11 13.98
C ASP A 332 3.38 -12.65 14.32
N ILE A 333 4.12 -12.06 15.26
CA ILE A 333 4.01 -10.64 15.61
C ILE A 333 4.82 -9.79 14.61
N CYS A 334 6.00 -10.27 14.21
CA CYS A 334 6.93 -9.52 13.38
C CYS A 334 6.39 -9.23 11.98
N LYS A 335 5.80 -10.25 11.32
CA LYS A 335 5.29 -10.15 9.94
C LYS A 335 6.33 -9.58 8.96
N SER A 336 7.65 -9.82 9.21
CA SER A 336 8.68 -9.44 8.24
C SER A 336 8.43 -10.10 6.89
N CYS A 337 8.82 -9.42 5.81
CA CYS A 337 8.50 -9.85 4.46
C CYS A 337 9.67 -9.61 3.49
N ALA A 338 9.57 -10.20 2.29
CA ALA A 338 10.57 -10.05 1.24
C ALA A 338 10.86 -8.58 0.89
N ALA A 339 9.83 -7.72 0.91
CA ALA A 339 10.03 -6.29 0.66
C ALA A 339 10.88 -5.60 1.74
N MET A 340 10.72 -6.00 3.01
CA MET A 340 11.58 -5.50 4.09
C MET A 340 13.02 -5.97 3.90
N GLU A 341 13.25 -7.25 3.58
CA GLU A 341 14.61 -7.74 3.37
C GLU A 341 15.32 -7.03 2.21
N ILE A 342 14.67 -6.92 1.05
CA ILE A 342 15.30 -6.31 -0.10
C ILE A 342 15.55 -4.80 0.08
N THR A 343 14.64 -4.09 0.75
CA THR A 343 14.81 -2.64 0.95
C THR A 343 15.75 -2.30 2.09
N GLU A 344 15.84 -3.14 3.13
CA GLU A 344 16.77 -2.94 4.26
C GLU A 344 18.18 -3.42 3.95
N ASN A 345 18.34 -4.49 3.19
CA ASN A 345 19.61 -5.19 3.02
C ASN A 345 20.13 -5.21 1.56
N GLY A 346 19.31 -4.79 0.58
CA GLY A 346 19.63 -4.90 -0.85
C GLY A 346 19.58 -6.32 -1.41
N LYS A 347 19.31 -7.34 -0.60
CA LYS A 347 19.23 -8.75 -0.97
C LYS A 347 18.31 -9.54 -0.03
N PHE A 348 17.84 -10.70 -0.50
CA PHE A 348 17.09 -11.65 0.31
C PHE A 348 18.01 -12.51 1.19
N GLY A 349 17.41 -13.19 2.18
CA GLY A 349 18.11 -14.13 3.04
C GLY A 349 18.85 -13.49 4.22
N ASN A 350 18.64 -12.21 4.48
CA ASN A 350 19.22 -11.50 5.62
C ASN A 350 18.13 -10.90 6.50
N ILE A 351 18.36 -10.91 7.80
CA ILE A 351 17.44 -10.33 8.79
C ILE A 351 17.28 -8.82 8.50
N PRO A 352 16.05 -8.31 8.33
CA PRO A 352 15.82 -6.86 8.26
C PRO A 352 15.94 -6.26 9.67
N GLU A 353 17.15 -5.89 10.04
CA GLU A 353 17.51 -5.52 11.43
C GLU A 353 16.63 -4.42 12.00
N TYR A 354 16.32 -3.39 11.23
CA TYR A 354 15.40 -2.34 11.65
C TYR A 354 14.05 -2.91 12.12
N ARG A 355 13.44 -3.80 11.32
CA ARG A 355 12.17 -4.43 11.69
C ARG A 355 12.31 -5.37 12.87
N CYS A 356 13.44 -6.11 12.92
CA CYS A 356 13.74 -7.00 14.04
C CYS A 356 13.82 -6.20 15.35
N GLN A 357 14.55 -5.08 15.36
CA GLN A 357 14.68 -4.21 16.52
C GLN A 357 13.34 -3.57 16.92
N MET A 358 12.57 -3.06 15.96
CA MET A 358 11.21 -2.54 16.20
C MET A 358 10.32 -3.54 16.95
N VAL A 359 10.38 -4.84 16.58
CA VAL A 359 9.59 -5.89 17.25
C VAL A 359 10.17 -6.26 18.62
N LYS A 360 11.48 -6.23 18.79
CA LYS A 360 12.11 -6.49 20.09
C LYS A 360 11.73 -5.44 21.15
N THR A 361 11.53 -4.20 20.73
CA THR A 361 11.16 -3.08 21.60
C THR A 361 9.64 -2.90 21.77
N MET A 362 8.83 -3.66 21.04
CA MET A 362 7.36 -3.57 21.12
C MET A 362 6.79 -3.75 22.55
N PRO A 363 7.27 -4.69 23.41
CA PRO A 363 6.80 -4.80 24.78
C PRO A 363 6.93 -3.51 25.58
N ASP A 364 8.07 -2.82 25.46
CA ASP A 364 8.30 -1.54 26.13
C ASP A 364 7.40 -0.42 25.56
N ALA A 365 7.21 -0.42 24.26
CA ALA A 365 6.32 0.53 23.58
C ALA A 365 4.86 0.37 24.05
N VAL A 366 4.39 -0.86 24.17
CA VAL A 366 3.04 -1.18 24.67
C VAL A 366 2.86 -0.69 26.10
N ARG A 367 3.83 -0.96 27.00
CA ARG A 367 3.76 -0.49 28.41
C ARG A 367 3.70 1.04 28.54
N LYS A 368 4.27 1.78 27.59
CA LYS A 368 4.22 3.26 27.57
C LYS A 368 2.86 3.80 27.09
N VAL A 369 2.09 3.00 26.38
CA VAL A 369 0.82 3.44 25.76
C VAL A 369 -0.39 2.96 26.57
N LYS A 370 -0.28 1.83 27.31
CA LYS A 370 -1.27 1.39 28.31
C LYS A 370 -1.44 2.43 29.41
#